data_0f80fc62b18f0a9eacd42af964e77a59
#
_entry.id   0f80fc62b18f0a9eacd42af964e77a59
#
_cell.length_a   1.000
_cell.length_b   1.000
_cell.length_c   1.000
_cell.angle_alpha   90.00
_cell.angle_beta   90.00
_cell.angle_gamma   90.00
#
_symmetry.space_group_name_H-M   'P 1'
#
loop_
_entity.id
_entity.type
_entity.pdbx_description
1 polymer ?
#
loop_
_entity_poly.entity_id
_entity_poly.type
_entity_poly.pdbx_seq_one_letter_code
_entity_poly.pdbx_strand_id
1 'polypeptide(L)'
;MSALPESVRSTAANDADPTETREWLDALAAVIASEGGERAHFLLEQLIDEARQSGIDVPFSANTAYVNTIPTDQEERTPGNIEIEERLRAYMRWNAMAMVVKANRADGDLGGHISSFASLANMLGIGFNHFWHAPTEDHGGDLLYIQGHSSPGVYARAFLEGRLSEEQLVNFRREVDGNGLSSYPHPKLMPEFWQFPTVSMGLGPLMAIYQARFLKYLQAREIAKTDNRKVWVFCGDGEMDEVESM
;
A
#
# COMPACT_ATOMS: atom_id res chain seq x y z
N MET A 1 22.91 11.13 -18.16
CA MET A 1 22.00 11.80 -19.11
C MET A 1 20.78 10.92 -19.27
N SER A 2 19.72 11.22 -18.53
CA SER A 2 18.43 10.48 -18.62
C SER A 2 17.70 10.94 -19.87
N ALA A 3 17.33 10.00 -20.74
CA ALA A 3 16.55 10.31 -21.93
C ALA A 3 15.13 10.70 -21.49
N LEU A 4 14.63 11.84 -21.94
CA LEU A 4 13.27 12.28 -21.73
C LEU A 4 12.26 11.25 -22.30
N PRO A 5 11.09 11.05 -21.66
CA PRO A 5 10.05 10.16 -22.15
C PRO A 5 9.61 10.52 -23.56
N GLU A 6 9.19 9.52 -24.33
CA GLU A 6 8.82 9.65 -25.73
C GLU A 6 7.65 10.64 -25.98
N SER A 7 6.74 10.79 -25.01
CA SER A 7 5.64 11.78 -25.05
C SER A 7 6.11 13.23 -25.03
N VAL A 8 7.25 13.52 -24.40
CA VAL A 8 7.85 14.86 -24.36
C VAL A 8 8.60 15.15 -25.66
N ARG A 9 9.08 14.10 -26.35
CA ARG A 9 9.76 14.24 -27.65
C ARG A 9 8.82 14.61 -28.80
N SER A 10 7.55 14.22 -28.75
CA SER A 10 6.59 14.50 -29.81
C SER A 10 6.12 15.96 -29.82
N THR A 11 6.08 16.62 -28.67
CA THR A 11 5.74 18.04 -28.56
C THR A 11 6.90 18.96 -28.97
N ALA A 12 8.15 18.57 -28.75
CA ALA A 12 9.32 19.34 -29.14
C ALA A 12 9.51 19.43 -30.67
N ALA A 13 8.93 18.51 -31.45
CA ALA A 13 9.03 18.52 -32.91
C ALA A 13 8.14 19.58 -33.58
N ASN A 14 7.22 20.23 -32.87
CA ASN A 14 6.27 21.24 -33.35
C ASN A 14 6.35 22.56 -32.57
N ASP A 15 7.43 22.81 -31.84
CA ASP A 15 7.62 24.05 -31.08
C ASP A 15 7.84 25.22 -32.04
N ALA A 16 6.91 26.17 -32.03
CA ALA A 16 6.94 27.33 -32.90
C ALA A 16 8.04 28.34 -32.52
N ASP A 17 8.41 28.43 -31.26
CA ASP A 17 9.48 29.26 -30.72
C ASP A 17 10.24 28.57 -29.59
N PRO A 18 11.26 27.78 -29.91
CA PRO A 18 12.06 27.09 -28.89
C PRO A 18 12.81 28.02 -27.94
N THR A 19 13.03 29.27 -28.33
CA THR A 19 13.70 30.27 -27.48
C THR A 19 12.75 30.73 -26.38
N GLU A 20 11.55 31.14 -26.75
CA GLU A 20 10.49 31.53 -25.78
C GLU A 20 10.16 30.39 -24.85
N THR A 21 9.99 29.17 -25.35
CA THR A 21 9.78 27.99 -24.53
C THR A 21 10.86 27.79 -23.48
N ARG A 22 12.13 28.00 -23.86
CA ARG A 22 13.24 27.90 -22.92
C ARG A 22 13.21 28.99 -21.86
N GLU A 23 12.89 30.22 -22.25
CA GLU A 23 12.78 31.34 -21.31
C GLU A 23 11.71 31.07 -20.23
N TRP A 24 10.57 30.51 -20.59
CA TRP A 24 9.54 30.11 -19.66
C TRP A 24 10.01 29.02 -18.68
N LEU A 25 10.70 28.02 -19.19
CA LEU A 25 11.23 26.93 -18.36
C LEU A 25 12.33 27.40 -17.42
N ASP A 26 13.22 28.27 -17.89
CA ASP A 26 14.30 28.85 -17.09
C ASP A 26 13.75 29.81 -16.01
N ALA A 27 12.69 30.56 -16.32
CA ALA A 27 12.00 31.41 -15.34
C ALA A 27 11.37 30.57 -14.23
N LEU A 28 10.70 29.46 -14.56
CA LEU A 28 10.15 28.56 -13.57
C LEU A 28 11.24 27.93 -12.71
N ALA A 29 12.34 27.49 -13.33
CA ALA A 29 13.49 26.93 -12.61
C ALA A 29 14.11 27.94 -11.63
N ALA A 30 14.20 29.20 -12.02
CA ALA A 30 14.70 30.28 -11.17
C ALA A 30 13.78 30.51 -9.95
N VAL A 31 12.45 30.50 -10.13
CA VAL A 31 11.49 30.58 -9.02
C VAL A 31 11.65 29.42 -8.05
N ILE A 32 11.75 28.19 -8.57
CA ILE A 32 11.97 27.00 -7.75
C ILE A 32 13.25 27.16 -6.90
N ALA A 33 14.33 27.64 -7.52
CA ALA A 33 15.62 27.79 -6.84
C ALA A 33 15.62 28.94 -5.81
N SER A 34 14.90 30.05 -6.04
CA SER A 34 14.94 31.23 -5.17
C SER A 34 13.85 31.23 -4.09
N GLU A 35 12.64 30.77 -4.42
CA GLU A 35 11.44 30.89 -3.57
C GLU A 35 10.85 29.54 -3.16
N GLY A 36 11.33 28.44 -3.75
CA GLY A 36 10.91 27.10 -3.42
C GLY A 36 9.67 26.60 -4.17
N GLY A 37 9.33 25.35 -3.91
CA GLY A 37 8.28 24.61 -4.64
C GLY A 37 6.87 25.17 -4.42
N GLU A 38 6.54 25.71 -3.24
CA GLU A 38 5.21 26.26 -2.96
C GLU A 38 4.89 27.47 -3.84
N ARG A 39 5.87 28.36 -4.03
CA ARG A 39 5.70 29.52 -4.91
C ARG A 39 5.56 29.11 -6.37
N ALA A 40 6.36 28.16 -6.80
CA ALA A 40 6.27 27.62 -8.17
C ALA A 40 4.90 26.95 -8.40
N HIS A 41 4.39 26.18 -7.45
CA HIS A 41 3.07 25.57 -7.50
C HIS A 41 1.96 26.64 -7.66
N PHE A 42 1.98 27.66 -6.83
CA PHE A 42 1.02 28.77 -6.93
C PHE A 42 1.03 29.44 -8.30
N LEU A 43 2.23 29.71 -8.86
CA LEU A 43 2.33 30.32 -10.19
C LEU A 43 1.78 29.41 -11.29
N LEU A 44 2.04 28.10 -11.21
CA LEU A 44 1.49 27.15 -12.18
C LEU A 44 -0.04 27.08 -12.10
N GLU A 45 -0.63 27.10 -10.92
CA GLU A 45 -2.10 27.18 -10.75
C GLU A 45 -2.67 28.44 -11.41
N GLN A 46 -2.05 29.61 -11.18
CA GLN A 46 -2.50 30.86 -11.81
C GLN A 46 -2.40 30.81 -13.33
N LEU A 47 -1.34 30.25 -13.89
CA LEU A 47 -1.18 30.08 -15.34
C LEU A 47 -2.23 29.13 -15.93
N ILE A 48 -2.54 28.06 -15.24
CA ILE A 48 -3.58 27.09 -15.64
C ILE A 48 -4.96 27.75 -15.61
N ASP A 49 -5.25 28.53 -14.59
CA ASP A 49 -6.54 29.22 -14.46
C ASP A 49 -6.69 30.32 -15.53
N GLU A 50 -5.65 31.08 -15.83
CA GLU A 50 -5.63 32.05 -16.91
C GLU A 50 -5.84 31.40 -18.27
N ALA A 51 -5.18 30.26 -18.52
CA ALA A 51 -5.34 29.49 -19.75
C ALA A 51 -6.81 29.01 -19.89
N ARG A 52 -7.43 28.53 -18.84
CA ARG A 52 -8.85 28.11 -18.82
C ARG A 52 -9.79 29.27 -19.09
N GLN A 53 -9.57 30.41 -18.44
CA GLN A 53 -10.38 31.63 -18.65
C GLN A 53 -10.28 32.15 -20.08
N SER A 54 -9.10 31.96 -20.71
CA SER A 54 -8.86 32.30 -22.10
C SER A 54 -9.39 31.26 -23.10
N GLY A 55 -10.04 30.19 -22.62
CA GLY A 55 -10.62 29.13 -23.47
C GLY A 55 -9.59 28.19 -24.09
N ILE A 56 -8.36 28.16 -23.56
CA ILE A 56 -7.31 27.25 -24.01
C ILE A 56 -7.57 25.89 -23.39
N ASP A 57 -7.49 24.84 -24.24
CA ASP A 57 -7.56 23.46 -23.79
C ASP A 57 -6.25 23.09 -23.05
N VAL A 58 -6.35 22.98 -21.73
CA VAL A 58 -5.19 22.66 -20.89
C VAL A 58 -4.85 21.18 -21.03
N PRO A 59 -3.59 20.84 -21.35
CA PRO A 59 -3.19 19.44 -21.48
C PRO A 59 -3.52 18.62 -20.22
N PHE A 60 -4.28 17.56 -20.41
CA PHE A 60 -4.58 16.60 -19.35
C PHE A 60 -3.92 15.26 -19.66
N SER A 61 -3.28 14.67 -18.66
CA SER A 61 -2.81 13.30 -18.71
C SER A 61 -3.36 12.56 -17.50
N ALA A 62 -4.06 11.44 -17.74
CA ALA A 62 -4.54 10.57 -16.68
C ALA A 62 -3.38 9.91 -15.90
N ASN A 63 -2.23 9.79 -16.54
CA ASN A 63 -1.02 9.22 -15.95
C ASN A 63 0.11 10.26 -16.01
N THR A 64 0.69 10.57 -14.85
CA THR A 64 1.93 11.34 -14.77
C THR A 64 3.14 10.43 -14.88
N ALA A 65 4.23 10.92 -15.47
CA ALA A 65 5.49 10.19 -15.41
C ALA A 65 5.91 9.99 -13.93
N TYR A 66 6.40 8.79 -13.62
CA TYR A 66 6.98 8.55 -12.30
C TYR A 66 8.23 9.41 -12.12
N VAL A 67 8.18 10.28 -11.14
CA VAL A 67 9.31 11.13 -10.74
C VAL A 67 9.56 10.92 -9.27
N ASN A 68 10.78 10.54 -8.90
CA ASN A 68 11.19 10.55 -7.51
C ASN A 68 11.23 12.00 -7.01
N THR A 69 10.36 12.33 -6.08
CA THR A 69 10.29 13.66 -5.47
C THR A 69 11.34 13.82 -4.37
N ILE A 70 11.85 12.71 -3.81
CA ILE A 70 12.96 12.69 -2.86
C ILE A 70 14.17 12.11 -3.58
N PRO A 71 15.24 12.89 -3.80
CA PRO A 71 16.48 12.38 -4.35
C PRO A 71 17.10 11.29 -3.44
N THR A 72 17.79 10.33 -4.02
CA THR A 72 18.34 9.17 -3.30
C THR A 72 19.37 9.54 -2.21
N ASP A 73 20.01 10.69 -2.33
CA ASP A 73 20.95 11.25 -1.34
C ASP A 73 20.24 11.88 -0.13
N GLN A 74 18.93 12.16 -0.26
CA GLN A 74 18.06 12.70 0.78
C GLN A 74 17.13 11.64 1.38
N GLU A 75 17.15 10.42 0.86
CA GLU A 75 16.35 9.33 1.43
C GLU A 75 16.81 9.01 2.86
N GLU A 76 15.86 8.92 3.78
CA GLU A 76 16.14 8.40 5.11
C GLU A 76 16.53 6.93 5.04
N ARG A 77 17.59 6.57 5.73
CA ARG A 77 18.03 5.19 5.80
C ARG A 77 17.07 4.37 6.66
N THR A 78 16.78 3.16 6.19
CA THR A 78 16.01 2.18 6.97
C THR A 78 16.68 1.96 8.34
N PRO A 79 15.93 2.11 9.44
CA PRO A 79 16.51 2.01 10.80
C PRO A 79 16.92 0.59 11.19
N GLY A 80 16.47 -0.42 10.42
CA GLY A 80 16.71 -1.83 10.69
C GLY A 80 18.02 -2.37 10.11
N ASN A 81 18.21 -3.67 10.27
CA ASN A 81 19.30 -4.39 9.62
C ASN A 81 18.83 -4.96 8.28
N ILE A 82 19.26 -4.35 7.19
CA ILE A 82 18.84 -4.69 5.83
C ILE A 82 19.07 -6.17 5.50
N GLU A 83 20.21 -6.74 5.90
CA GLU A 83 20.54 -8.15 5.61
C GLU A 83 19.56 -9.11 6.30
N ILE A 84 19.21 -8.83 7.56
CA ILE A 84 18.23 -9.63 8.30
C ILE A 84 16.85 -9.48 7.67
N GLU A 85 16.45 -8.28 7.30
CA GLU A 85 15.15 -8.02 6.71
C GLU A 85 14.98 -8.63 5.32
N GLU A 86 16.03 -8.62 4.51
CA GLU A 86 16.04 -9.33 3.22
C GLU A 86 15.89 -10.84 3.40
N ARG A 87 16.56 -11.43 4.40
CA ARG A 87 16.40 -12.84 4.74
C ARG A 87 14.98 -13.15 5.22
N LEU A 88 14.41 -12.32 6.09
CA LEU A 88 13.02 -12.47 6.56
C LEU A 88 12.04 -12.40 5.40
N ARG A 89 12.20 -11.44 4.48
CA ARG A 89 11.37 -11.35 3.27
C ARG A 89 11.50 -12.57 2.37
N ALA A 90 12.71 -13.09 2.21
CA ALA A 90 12.94 -14.31 1.44
C ALA A 90 12.23 -15.51 2.08
N TYR A 91 12.31 -15.68 3.40
CA TYR A 91 11.59 -16.73 4.11
C TYR A 91 10.07 -16.56 4.05
N MET A 92 9.56 -15.35 4.20
CA MET A 92 8.11 -15.08 4.04
C MET A 92 7.62 -15.50 2.65
N ARG A 93 8.33 -15.09 1.59
CA ARG A 93 7.99 -15.44 0.20
C ARG A 93 8.06 -16.93 -0.05
N TRP A 94 9.11 -17.58 0.44
CA TRP A 94 9.28 -19.02 0.33
C TRP A 94 8.16 -19.77 1.04
N ASN A 95 7.88 -19.45 2.30
CA ASN A 95 6.87 -20.14 3.10
C ASN A 95 5.46 -19.94 2.51
N ALA A 96 5.13 -18.73 2.07
CA ALA A 96 3.84 -18.46 1.42
C ALA A 96 3.67 -19.28 0.13
N MET A 97 4.70 -19.34 -0.72
CA MET A 97 4.70 -20.12 -1.94
C MET A 97 4.63 -21.63 -1.62
N ALA A 98 5.47 -22.10 -0.71
CA ALA A 98 5.53 -23.52 -0.34
C ALA A 98 4.20 -24.02 0.23
N MET A 99 3.55 -23.21 1.09
CA MET A 99 2.23 -23.49 1.68
C MET A 99 1.18 -23.69 0.58
N VAL A 100 1.06 -22.73 -0.34
CA VAL A 100 0.07 -22.78 -1.43
C VAL A 100 0.36 -23.92 -2.41
N VAL A 101 1.62 -24.11 -2.82
CA VAL A 101 2.01 -25.18 -3.75
C VAL A 101 1.81 -26.56 -3.12
N LYS A 102 2.13 -26.73 -1.84
CA LYS A 102 1.94 -27.97 -1.11
C LYS A 102 0.45 -28.32 -0.99
N ALA A 103 -0.38 -27.36 -0.66
CA ALA A 103 -1.83 -27.52 -0.61
C ALA A 103 -2.41 -27.96 -1.97
N ASN A 104 -2.03 -27.29 -3.06
CA ASN A 104 -2.49 -27.63 -4.40
C ASN A 104 -1.97 -28.98 -4.92
N ARG A 105 -0.81 -29.44 -4.47
CA ARG A 105 -0.33 -30.77 -4.82
C ARG A 105 -1.06 -31.88 -4.09
N ALA A 106 -1.52 -31.61 -2.88
CA ALA A 106 -2.30 -32.58 -2.09
C ALA A 106 -3.76 -32.65 -2.58
N ASP A 107 -4.30 -31.54 -3.02
CA ASP A 107 -5.68 -31.41 -3.51
C ASP A 107 -5.71 -30.31 -4.58
N GLY A 108 -5.81 -30.69 -5.85
CA GLY A 108 -5.65 -29.81 -7.00
C GLY A 108 -6.65 -28.65 -7.07
N ASP A 109 -7.78 -28.79 -6.39
CA ASP A 109 -8.87 -27.78 -6.40
C ASP A 109 -8.81 -26.83 -5.21
N LEU A 110 -7.86 -27.01 -4.30
CA LEU A 110 -7.79 -26.21 -3.07
C LEU A 110 -7.47 -24.73 -3.34
N GLY A 111 -6.68 -24.45 -4.37
CA GLY A 111 -6.37 -23.09 -4.80
C GLY A 111 -5.44 -22.33 -3.85
N GLY A 112 -5.41 -21.03 -3.99
CA GLY A 112 -4.61 -20.09 -3.21
C GLY A 112 -3.98 -19.03 -4.12
N HIS A 113 -3.81 -17.83 -3.58
CA HIS A 113 -3.27 -16.70 -4.31
C HIS A 113 -1.87 -16.35 -3.82
N ILE A 114 -0.91 -16.25 -4.73
CA ILE A 114 0.48 -15.88 -4.43
C ILE A 114 0.82 -14.50 -4.99
N SER A 115 0.25 -14.14 -6.13
CA SER A 115 0.58 -12.89 -6.85
C SER A 115 0.25 -11.64 -6.05
N SER A 116 -0.93 -11.58 -5.42
CA SER A 116 -1.30 -10.45 -4.56
C SER A 116 -0.33 -10.26 -3.41
N PHE A 117 0.06 -11.35 -2.75
CA PHE A 117 1.10 -11.28 -1.71
C PHE A 117 2.46 -10.87 -2.29
N ALA A 118 2.85 -11.37 -3.47
CA ALA A 118 4.12 -11.02 -4.09
C ALA A 118 4.26 -9.51 -4.33
N SER A 119 3.18 -8.85 -4.74
CA SER A 119 3.12 -7.39 -4.88
C SER A 119 3.25 -6.66 -3.55
N LEU A 120 2.65 -7.19 -2.48
CA LEU A 120 2.63 -6.58 -1.16
C LEU A 120 3.80 -6.98 -0.25
N ALA A 121 4.63 -7.94 -0.65
CA ALA A 121 5.61 -8.57 0.24
C ALA A 121 6.57 -7.57 0.92
N ASN A 122 7.01 -6.56 0.20
CA ASN A 122 7.88 -5.52 0.75
C ASN A 122 7.13 -4.63 1.73
N MET A 123 5.92 -4.18 1.38
CA MET A 123 5.10 -3.33 2.25
C MET A 123 4.72 -4.05 3.54
N LEU A 124 4.31 -5.32 3.45
CA LEU A 124 4.03 -6.14 4.62
C LEU A 124 5.27 -6.33 5.50
N GLY A 125 6.43 -6.64 4.90
CA GLY A 125 7.68 -6.79 5.64
C GLY A 125 8.06 -5.52 6.41
N ILE A 126 8.04 -4.38 5.75
CA ILE A 126 8.35 -3.08 6.35
C ILE A 126 7.28 -2.69 7.39
N GLY A 127 6.01 -2.92 7.10
CA GLY A 127 4.92 -2.65 8.02
C GLY A 127 5.08 -3.40 9.34
N PHE A 128 5.33 -4.70 9.28
CA PHE A 128 5.58 -5.53 10.47
C PHE A 128 6.86 -5.13 11.23
N ASN A 129 7.89 -4.69 10.55
CA ASN A 129 9.17 -4.40 11.19
C ASN A 129 9.23 -2.99 11.79
N HIS A 130 8.56 -1.99 11.19
CA HIS A 130 8.83 -0.58 11.50
C HIS A 130 7.61 0.30 11.75
N PHE A 131 6.41 -0.10 11.27
CA PHE A 131 5.26 0.80 11.28
C PHE A 131 4.12 0.36 12.18
N TRP A 132 3.88 -0.93 12.33
CA TRP A 132 2.73 -1.43 13.06
C TRP A 132 3.07 -1.72 14.51
N HIS A 133 2.21 -1.27 15.39
CA HIS A 133 2.38 -1.38 16.84
C HIS A 133 1.46 -2.48 17.36
N ALA A 134 2.06 -3.44 18.07
CA ALA A 134 1.31 -4.41 18.86
C ALA A 134 0.66 -3.73 20.07
N PRO A 135 -0.38 -4.34 20.68
CA PRO A 135 -0.93 -3.86 21.94
C PRO A 135 0.14 -3.86 23.04
N THR A 136 0.14 -2.77 23.83
CA THR A 136 0.94 -2.60 25.05
C THR A 136 0.03 -2.09 26.17
N GLU A 137 0.57 -1.88 27.37
CA GLU A 137 -0.19 -1.28 28.48
C GLU A 137 -0.72 0.13 28.13
N ASP A 138 0.04 0.89 27.34
CA ASP A 138 -0.29 2.28 27.01
C ASP A 138 -0.92 2.46 25.61
N HIS A 139 -0.81 1.47 24.75
CA HIS A 139 -1.27 1.56 23.36
C HIS A 139 -2.08 0.32 22.96
N GLY A 140 -3.30 0.52 22.51
CA GLY A 140 -4.22 -0.58 22.19
C GLY A 140 -3.88 -1.38 20.93
N GLY A 141 -2.74 -1.11 20.30
CA GLY A 141 -2.29 -1.73 19.05
C GLY A 141 -2.97 -1.16 17.82
N ASP A 142 -2.27 -1.19 16.70
CA ASP A 142 -2.81 -0.81 15.39
C ASP A 142 -3.77 -1.88 14.86
N LEU A 143 -4.65 -1.49 13.97
CA LEU A 143 -5.64 -2.35 13.34
C LEU A 143 -5.31 -2.51 11.85
N LEU A 144 -5.35 -3.75 11.37
CA LEU A 144 -4.89 -4.11 10.02
C LEU A 144 -6.01 -4.79 9.24
N TYR A 145 -6.41 -4.16 8.15
CA TYR A 145 -7.30 -4.72 7.15
C TYR A 145 -6.44 -5.26 6.00
N ILE A 146 -6.15 -6.54 6.04
CA ILE A 146 -5.37 -7.23 5.01
C ILE A 146 -6.32 -7.85 4.01
N GLN A 147 -6.14 -7.54 2.72
CA GLN A 147 -6.90 -8.17 1.65
C GLN A 147 -6.76 -9.70 1.72
N GLY A 148 -7.87 -10.41 1.60
CA GLY A 148 -7.91 -11.88 1.75
C GLY A 148 -6.92 -12.62 0.86
N HIS A 149 -6.71 -12.14 -0.36
CA HIS A 149 -5.76 -12.72 -1.32
C HIS A 149 -4.29 -12.65 -0.84
N SER A 150 -3.98 -11.76 0.10
CA SER A 150 -2.63 -11.60 0.66
C SER A 150 -2.41 -12.38 1.95
N SER A 151 -3.42 -13.10 2.45
CA SER A 151 -3.33 -13.88 3.68
C SER A 151 -2.17 -14.88 3.73
N PRO A 152 -1.74 -15.53 2.62
CA PRO A 152 -0.56 -16.42 2.66
C PRO A 152 0.69 -15.73 3.19
N GLY A 153 0.91 -14.47 2.88
CA GLY A 153 2.05 -13.71 3.40
C GLY A 153 1.96 -13.44 4.90
N VAL A 154 0.77 -13.16 5.39
CA VAL A 154 0.53 -12.94 6.83
C VAL A 154 0.71 -14.23 7.61
N TYR A 155 0.22 -15.35 7.11
CA TYR A 155 0.45 -16.67 7.72
C TYR A 155 1.95 -17.03 7.73
N ALA A 156 2.64 -16.80 6.60
CA ALA A 156 4.08 -17.04 6.52
C ALA A 156 4.87 -16.19 7.53
N ARG A 157 4.48 -14.93 7.73
CA ARG A 157 5.09 -14.07 8.75
C ARG A 157 4.79 -14.58 10.16
N ALA A 158 3.55 -14.89 10.47
CA ALA A 158 3.14 -15.38 11.78
C ALA A 158 3.82 -16.71 12.15
N PHE A 159 4.09 -17.57 11.16
CA PHE A 159 4.88 -18.78 11.35
C PHE A 159 6.33 -18.45 11.76
N LEU A 160 6.97 -17.49 11.11
CA LEU A 160 8.33 -17.05 11.48
C LEU A 160 8.39 -16.43 12.88
N GLU A 161 7.30 -15.86 13.34
CA GLU A 161 7.14 -15.31 14.70
C GLU A 161 6.78 -16.38 15.75
N GLY A 162 6.62 -17.64 15.35
CA GLY A 162 6.23 -18.74 16.25
C GLY A 162 4.76 -18.71 16.67
N ARG A 163 3.92 -17.90 16.03
CA ARG A 163 2.47 -17.79 16.30
C ARG A 163 1.64 -18.88 15.63
N LEU A 164 2.16 -19.48 14.58
CA LEU A 164 1.55 -20.59 13.86
C LEU A 164 2.53 -21.76 13.79
N SER A 165 1.99 -23.00 13.80
CA SER A 165 2.77 -24.23 13.64
C SER A 165 2.92 -24.62 12.18
N GLU A 166 3.89 -25.51 11.89
CA GLU A 166 4.05 -26.11 10.56
C GLU A 166 2.80 -26.92 10.18
N GLU A 167 2.19 -27.62 11.12
CA GLU A 167 0.96 -28.38 10.89
C GLU A 167 -0.18 -27.48 10.41
N GLN A 168 -0.34 -26.29 11.02
CA GLN A 168 -1.34 -25.33 10.57
C GLN A 168 -1.06 -24.82 9.14
N LEU A 169 0.20 -24.58 8.79
CA LEU A 169 0.57 -24.19 7.41
C LEU A 169 0.29 -25.31 6.39
N VAL A 170 0.56 -26.56 6.75
CA VAL A 170 0.25 -27.74 5.91
C VAL A 170 -1.25 -27.86 5.65
N ASN A 171 -2.07 -27.48 6.63
CA ASN A 171 -3.53 -27.49 6.55
C ASN A 171 -4.10 -26.16 6.06
N PHE A 172 -3.38 -25.44 5.22
CA PHE A 172 -3.85 -24.19 4.59
C PHE A 172 -5.14 -24.44 3.80
N ARG A 173 -6.16 -23.61 4.02
CA ARG A 173 -7.50 -23.68 3.41
C ARG A 173 -8.28 -24.97 3.77
N ARG A 174 -7.99 -25.54 4.94
CA ARG A 174 -8.70 -26.70 5.48
C ARG A 174 -9.41 -26.39 6.80
N GLU A 175 -9.93 -25.16 6.92
CA GLU A 175 -10.65 -24.69 8.09
C GLU A 175 -11.89 -25.53 8.42
N VAL A 176 -12.49 -26.19 7.45
CA VAL A 176 -13.65 -27.08 7.63
C VAL A 176 -13.30 -28.26 8.52
N ASP A 177 -12.05 -28.72 8.46
CA ASP A 177 -11.56 -29.81 9.29
C ASP A 177 -11.21 -29.39 10.73
N GLY A 178 -11.34 -28.10 11.05
CA GLY A 178 -11.16 -27.53 12.38
C GLY A 178 -9.72 -27.26 12.82
N ASN A 179 -8.72 -27.69 12.05
CA ASN A 179 -7.29 -27.56 12.39
C ASN A 179 -6.47 -26.77 11.35
N GLY A 180 -7.13 -26.21 10.36
CA GLY A 180 -6.48 -25.53 9.24
C GLY A 180 -6.49 -24.01 9.33
N LEU A 181 -5.65 -23.38 8.51
CA LEU A 181 -5.70 -21.94 8.30
C LEU A 181 -6.87 -21.61 7.38
N SER A 182 -7.61 -20.57 7.73
CA SER A 182 -8.77 -20.13 6.95
C SER A 182 -8.36 -19.65 5.56
N SER A 183 -9.21 -19.98 4.57
CA SER A 183 -9.05 -19.51 3.19
C SER A 183 -9.04 -17.98 3.11
N TYR A 184 -9.82 -17.36 3.98
CA TYR A 184 -10.03 -15.93 4.03
C TYR A 184 -9.97 -15.41 5.48
N PRO A 185 -9.44 -14.21 5.70
CA PRO A 185 -9.46 -13.58 7.02
C PRO A 185 -10.88 -13.49 7.58
N HIS A 186 -11.13 -14.16 8.69
CA HIS A 186 -12.43 -14.05 9.36
C HIS A 186 -12.33 -14.45 10.85
N PRO A 187 -12.79 -13.57 11.77
CA PRO A 187 -12.73 -13.84 13.22
C PRO A 187 -13.47 -15.08 13.67
N LYS A 188 -14.54 -15.51 12.97
CA LYS A 188 -15.24 -16.76 13.31
C LYS A 188 -14.41 -18.02 13.02
N LEU A 189 -13.54 -17.95 12.01
CA LEU A 189 -12.73 -19.09 11.58
C LEU A 189 -11.43 -19.18 12.38
N MET A 190 -10.86 -18.03 12.72
CA MET A 190 -9.64 -17.92 13.51
C MET A 190 -9.75 -16.75 14.51
N PRO A 191 -10.49 -16.90 15.62
CA PRO A 191 -10.82 -15.79 16.54
C PRO A 191 -9.61 -15.18 17.24
N GLU A 192 -8.58 -15.99 17.50
CA GLU A 192 -7.34 -15.53 18.15
C GLU A 192 -6.32 -14.95 17.15
N PHE A 193 -6.66 -14.93 15.85
CA PHE A 193 -5.72 -14.52 14.81
C PHE A 193 -6.25 -13.33 13.99
N TRP A 194 -7.46 -13.42 13.45
CA TRP A 194 -8.04 -12.38 12.61
C TRP A 194 -8.96 -11.47 13.41
N GLN A 195 -8.75 -10.16 13.29
CA GLN A 195 -9.62 -9.15 13.92
C GLN A 195 -10.82 -8.80 13.04
N PHE A 196 -10.67 -8.85 11.72
CA PHE A 196 -11.67 -8.39 10.76
C PHE A 196 -11.93 -9.39 9.64
N PRO A 197 -13.17 -9.48 9.14
CA PRO A 197 -13.46 -10.19 7.91
C PRO A 197 -13.10 -9.31 6.72
N THR A 198 -12.14 -9.74 5.89
CA THR A 198 -11.66 -9.00 4.72
C THR A 198 -11.82 -9.81 3.43
N VAL A 199 -12.88 -10.60 3.36
CA VAL A 199 -13.15 -11.55 2.27
C VAL A 199 -13.74 -10.86 1.06
N SER A 200 -14.67 -9.93 1.29
CA SER A 200 -15.41 -9.26 0.23
C SER A 200 -14.63 -8.05 -0.27
N MET A 201 -14.30 -8.05 -1.55
CA MET A 201 -13.62 -6.91 -2.17
C MET A 201 -14.50 -5.66 -2.09
N GLY A 202 -13.88 -4.51 -1.88
CA GLY A 202 -14.54 -3.23 -1.67
C GLY A 202 -15.00 -2.97 -0.24
N LEU A 203 -15.37 -3.98 0.53
CA LEU A 203 -15.81 -3.81 1.92
C LEU A 203 -14.65 -3.54 2.90
N GLY A 204 -13.45 -4.01 2.60
CA GLY A 204 -12.26 -3.77 3.43
C GLY A 204 -11.99 -2.28 3.65
N PRO A 205 -11.83 -1.47 2.59
CA PRO A 205 -11.65 -0.03 2.68
C PRO A 205 -12.78 0.68 3.43
N LEU A 206 -14.03 0.35 3.10
CA LEU A 206 -15.21 0.92 3.73
C LEU A 206 -15.25 0.65 5.24
N MET A 207 -15.04 -0.60 5.64
CA MET A 207 -15.00 -0.98 7.05
C MET A 207 -13.84 -0.32 7.81
N ALA A 208 -12.69 -0.17 7.17
CA ALA A 208 -11.54 0.51 7.76
C ALA A 208 -11.84 1.99 8.05
N ILE A 209 -12.54 2.68 7.15
CA ILE A 209 -12.99 4.06 7.36
C ILE A 209 -13.94 4.13 8.57
N TYR A 210 -14.93 3.25 8.63
CA TYR A 210 -15.86 3.21 9.76
C TYR A 210 -15.15 2.86 11.07
N GLN A 211 -14.20 1.93 11.04
CA GLN A 211 -13.41 1.58 12.21
C GLN A 211 -12.58 2.76 12.72
N ALA A 212 -11.90 3.47 11.84
CA ALA A 212 -11.14 4.66 12.21
C ALA A 212 -12.04 5.75 12.81
N ARG A 213 -13.21 5.95 12.23
CA ARG A 213 -14.22 6.88 12.73
C ARG A 213 -14.77 6.45 14.10
N PHE A 214 -14.98 5.16 14.29
CA PHE A 214 -15.44 4.61 15.57
C PHE A 214 -14.39 4.78 16.68
N LEU A 215 -13.10 4.58 16.37
CA LEU A 215 -12.03 4.86 17.34
C LEU A 215 -12.05 6.32 17.80
N LYS A 216 -12.22 7.27 16.88
CA LYS A 216 -12.36 8.70 17.22
C LYS A 216 -13.60 8.97 18.08
N TYR A 217 -14.72 8.30 17.82
CA TYR A 217 -15.92 8.40 18.64
C TYR A 217 -15.68 7.89 20.05
N LEU A 218 -15.07 6.71 20.23
CA LEU A 218 -14.76 6.16 21.53
C LEU A 218 -13.85 7.08 22.35
N GLN A 219 -12.84 7.68 21.71
CA GLN A 219 -11.94 8.65 22.32
C GLN A 219 -12.70 9.92 22.76
N ALA A 220 -13.48 10.50 21.86
CA ALA A 220 -14.22 11.73 22.11
C ALA A 220 -15.30 11.57 23.20
N ARG A 221 -15.82 10.34 23.38
CA ARG A 221 -16.79 9.99 24.42
C ARG A 221 -16.13 9.50 25.72
N GLU A 222 -14.81 9.48 25.76
CA GLU A 222 -14.04 8.98 26.91
C GLU A 222 -14.40 7.53 27.32
N ILE A 223 -14.88 6.73 26.35
CA ILE A 223 -15.24 5.32 26.56
C ILE A 223 -13.99 4.44 26.55
N ALA A 224 -13.04 4.74 25.65
CA ALA A 224 -11.77 4.03 25.54
C ALA A 224 -10.66 4.98 25.08
N LYS A 225 -9.44 4.72 25.55
CA LYS A 225 -8.23 5.40 25.09
C LYS A 225 -7.82 4.82 23.76
N THR A 226 -8.04 5.56 22.66
CA THR A 226 -7.75 5.14 21.29
C THR A 226 -6.86 6.12 20.54
N ASP A 227 -6.31 7.10 21.24
CA ASP A 227 -5.35 8.04 20.70
C ASP A 227 -4.12 7.30 20.16
N ASN A 228 -3.59 7.81 19.05
CA ASN A 228 -2.44 7.26 18.32
C ASN A 228 -2.63 5.87 17.69
N ARG A 229 -3.75 5.17 17.91
CA ARG A 229 -4.05 3.93 17.19
C ARG A 229 -4.36 4.23 15.73
N LYS A 230 -3.71 3.52 14.84
CA LYS A 230 -3.92 3.64 13.39
C LYS A 230 -4.74 2.47 12.87
N VAL A 231 -5.51 2.76 11.84
CA VAL A 231 -6.19 1.74 11.03
C VAL A 231 -5.50 1.71 9.67
N TRP A 232 -4.87 0.59 9.38
CA TRP A 232 -4.17 0.35 8.14
C TRP A 232 -5.04 -0.52 7.24
N VAL A 233 -5.11 -0.19 5.98
CA VAL A 233 -5.84 -0.99 4.98
C VAL A 233 -4.98 -1.18 3.74
N PHE A 234 -4.97 -2.42 3.25
CA PHE A 234 -4.30 -2.78 2.01
C PHE A 234 -5.36 -3.00 0.95
N CYS A 235 -5.37 -2.14 -0.04
CA CYS A 235 -6.31 -2.16 -1.14
C CYS A 235 -5.64 -2.72 -2.39
N GLY A 236 -6.29 -3.68 -3.05
CA GLY A 236 -5.94 -4.06 -4.41
C GLY A 236 -6.55 -3.09 -5.41
N ASP A 237 -5.98 -3.00 -6.59
CA ASP A 237 -6.53 -2.21 -7.70
C ASP A 237 -7.96 -2.61 -8.04
N GLY A 238 -8.21 -3.91 -8.26
CA GLY A 238 -9.55 -4.43 -8.50
C GLY A 238 -10.53 -4.23 -7.33
N GLU A 239 -10.04 -4.18 -6.09
CA GLU A 239 -10.88 -3.86 -4.93
C GLU A 239 -11.34 -2.40 -4.94
N MET A 240 -10.53 -1.50 -5.46
CA MET A 240 -10.89 -0.08 -5.56
C MET A 240 -11.86 0.23 -6.70
N ASP A 241 -12.06 -0.71 -7.64
CA ASP A 241 -13.07 -0.64 -8.69
C ASP A 241 -14.46 -1.13 -8.25
N GLU A 242 -14.56 -1.70 -7.04
CA GLU A 242 -15.85 -2.14 -6.49
C GLU A 242 -16.71 -0.95 -6.05
N VAL A 243 -18.03 -1.10 -6.20
CA VAL A 243 -19.00 -0.04 -5.89
C VAL A 243 -18.88 0.44 -4.45
N GLU A 244 -18.60 -0.46 -3.51
CA GLU A 244 -18.43 -0.16 -2.09
C GLU A 244 -17.18 0.68 -1.80
N SER A 245 -16.19 0.66 -2.69
CA SER A 245 -14.94 1.43 -2.55
C SER A 245 -15.05 2.82 -3.16
N MET A 246 -15.97 3.03 -4.10
CA MET A 246 -16.21 4.31 -4.78
C MET A 246 -17.21 5.17 -4.02
#